data_6c773d69704a99bcbd3ebf1b53f4bd00
#
_entry.id   6c773d69704a99bcbd3ebf1b53f4bd00
#
_cell.length_a   1.000
_cell.length_b   1.000
_cell.length_c   1.000
_cell.angle_alpha   90.00
_cell.angle_beta   90.00
_cell.angle_gamma   90.00
#
_symmetry.space_group_name_H-M   'P 1'
#
loop_
_entity.id
_entity.type
_entity.pdbx_description
1 polymer ?
#
loop_
_entity_poly.entity_id
_entity_poly.type
_entity_poly.pdbx_seq_one_letter_code
_entity_poly.pdbx_strand_id
1 'polypeptide(L)'
;MRKQDDRRSQSAATVPIALTIAGSDSSAGAGIQADLKTFSAFGVYGLTAVTCIVAEIPGKVSRIEPVSAGMVREQIEVLVKNFQICAIKTGLLCSTEIICAVANAIRDTEVPLVIDPVMVATSGDRLLDRAAIEAYEKKLFPLASLITPNLDEAQRLLGAKIKDRQAMYRAGKELEGKFARAILLKGGHLEGNDAIDLLFADGKVVEFSELFVRGVATHGTGCSYSAAITAGIASCLSLEQAIRRAKKFVTQSISRHFQWRSKTGKSLYALKHLI
;
A
#
# COMPACT_ATOMS: atom_id res chain seq x y z
N MET A 1 -49.11 19.59 30.14
CA MET A 1 -47.93 20.09 29.41
C MET A 1 -46.94 18.95 29.23
N ARG A 2 -46.93 18.30 28.06
CA ARG A 2 -45.96 17.25 27.72
C ARG A 2 -44.76 17.96 27.12
N LYS A 3 -43.58 17.85 27.73
CA LYS A 3 -42.30 18.26 27.15
C LYS A 3 -41.97 17.32 26.00
N GLN A 4 -41.97 17.82 24.80
CA GLN A 4 -41.40 17.17 23.61
C GLN A 4 -39.91 17.08 23.83
N ASP A 5 -39.42 15.83 23.92
CA ASP A 5 -38.01 15.46 23.98
C ASP A 5 -37.47 15.51 22.52
N ASP A 6 -36.98 16.67 22.12
CA ASP A 6 -36.41 16.94 20.78
C ASP A 6 -35.00 16.38 20.75
N ARG A 7 -34.86 15.03 20.76
CA ARG A 7 -33.62 14.37 20.45
C ARG A 7 -33.40 14.46 18.91
N ARG A 8 -32.82 15.57 18.48
CA ARG A 8 -32.23 15.65 17.16
C ARG A 8 -31.26 14.49 17.03
N SER A 9 -31.63 13.51 16.24
CA SER A 9 -30.71 12.47 15.75
C SER A 9 -29.64 13.17 14.91
N GLN A 10 -28.52 13.57 15.53
CA GLN A 10 -27.30 13.80 14.79
C GLN A 10 -26.98 12.46 14.12
N SER A 11 -27.14 12.39 12.80
CA SER A 11 -26.62 11.26 12.04
C SER A 11 -25.14 11.22 12.33
N ALA A 12 -24.71 10.24 13.13
CA ALA A 12 -23.30 10.01 13.40
C ALA A 12 -22.64 9.84 12.02
N ALA A 13 -21.70 10.73 11.70
CA ALA A 13 -20.93 10.60 10.48
C ALA A 13 -20.30 9.20 10.50
N THR A 14 -20.70 8.34 9.56
CA THR A 14 -20.19 6.97 9.49
C THR A 14 -18.70 7.02 9.21
N VAL A 15 -17.90 6.45 10.11
CA VAL A 15 -16.46 6.34 9.94
C VAL A 15 -16.17 5.49 8.68
N PRO A 16 -15.41 5.99 7.71
CA PRO A 16 -15.08 5.19 6.53
C PRO A 16 -14.28 3.94 6.92
N ILE A 17 -14.50 2.85 6.18
CA ILE A 17 -13.88 1.55 6.45
C ILE A 17 -12.97 1.19 5.28
N ALA A 18 -11.72 0.81 5.57
CA ALA A 18 -10.80 0.26 4.57
C ALA A 18 -10.31 -1.13 4.99
N LEU A 19 -10.14 -2.02 4.00
CA LEU A 19 -9.59 -3.36 4.19
C LEU A 19 -8.15 -3.41 3.68
N THR A 20 -7.20 -3.85 4.52
CA THR A 20 -5.87 -4.26 4.06
C THR A 20 -5.75 -5.77 4.01
N ILE A 21 -5.21 -6.28 2.90
CA ILE A 21 -4.91 -7.67 2.65
C ILE A 21 -3.40 -7.78 2.47
N ALA A 22 -2.67 -8.15 3.52
CA ALA A 22 -1.20 -8.10 3.51
C ALA A 22 -0.58 -9.01 4.57
N GLY A 23 0.74 -9.14 4.53
CA GLY A 23 1.52 -9.82 5.56
C GLY A 23 1.57 -9.05 6.87
N SER A 24 1.81 -9.77 7.96
CA SER A 24 2.02 -9.23 9.31
C SER A 24 3.51 -9.11 9.59
N ASP A 25 4.01 -7.90 9.81
CA ASP A 25 5.40 -7.59 10.17
C ASP A 25 5.57 -7.57 11.70
N SER A 26 6.44 -8.46 12.23
CA SER A 26 6.72 -8.56 13.67
C SER A 26 7.34 -7.27 14.26
N SER A 27 8.05 -6.49 13.45
CA SER A 27 8.63 -5.19 13.87
C SER A 27 7.62 -4.05 13.81
N ALA A 28 6.45 -4.29 13.24
CA ALA A 28 5.36 -3.33 13.08
C ALA A 28 5.72 -2.07 12.27
N GLY A 29 6.79 -2.11 11.46
CA GLY A 29 7.23 -1.02 10.60
C GLY A 29 6.56 -1.03 9.22
N ALA A 30 6.14 -2.21 8.74
CA ALA A 30 5.48 -2.45 7.46
C ALA A 30 4.22 -3.30 7.62
N GLY A 31 3.75 -3.91 6.53
CA GLY A 31 2.61 -4.83 6.53
C GLY A 31 1.31 -4.25 7.09
N ILE A 32 0.43 -5.15 7.57
CA ILE A 32 -0.86 -4.73 8.14
C ILE A 32 -0.72 -3.76 9.31
N GLN A 33 0.37 -3.82 10.07
CA GLN A 33 0.60 -2.94 11.22
C GLN A 33 0.84 -1.48 10.78
N ALA A 34 1.63 -1.27 9.73
CA ALA A 34 1.81 0.06 9.14
C ALA A 34 0.52 0.57 8.51
N ASP A 35 -0.22 -0.32 7.85
CA ASP A 35 -1.49 0.01 7.21
C ASP A 35 -2.53 0.47 8.25
N LEU A 36 -2.71 -0.29 9.35
CA LEU A 36 -3.65 0.07 10.43
C LEU A 36 -3.27 1.38 11.12
N LYS A 37 -1.97 1.61 11.41
CA LYS A 37 -1.49 2.89 11.94
C LYS A 37 -1.81 4.04 11.01
N THR A 38 -1.63 3.83 9.70
CA THR A 38 -1.93 4.84 8.68
C THR A 38 -3.42 5.10 8.56
N PHE A 39 -4.26 4.06 8.50
CA PHE A 39 -5.72 4.21 8.48
C PHE A 39 -6.21 4.98 9.69
N SER A 40 -5.72 4.65 10.89
CA SER A 40 -6.07 5.36 12.13
C SER A 40 -5.66 6.84 12.08
N ALA A 41 -4.47 7.16 11.54
CA ALA A 41 -4.01 8.53 11.38
C ALA A 41 -4.87 9.35 10.40
N PHE A 42 -5.55 8.68 9.47
CA PHE A 42 -6.48 9.27 8.51
C PHE A 42 -7.95 9.30 8.99
N GLY A 43 -8.24 8.78 10.18
CA GLY A 43 -9.60 8.67 10.71
C GLY A 43 -10.46 7.58 10.04
N VAL A 44 -9.80 6.56 9.46
CA VAL A 44 -10.43 5.42 8.78
C VAL A 44 -10.36 4.19 9.67
N TYR A 45 -11.45 3.44 9.79
CA TYR A 45 -11.45 2.17 10.48
C TYR A 45 -10.84 1.08 9.59
N GLY A 46 -9.76 0.45 10.09
CA GLY A 46 -9.01 -0.56 9.34
C GLY A 46 -9.46 -1.97 9.65
N LEU A 47 -9.87 -2.72 8.61
CA LEU A 47 -10.03 -4.17 8.64
C LEU A 47 -8.79 -4.85 8.09
N THR A 48 -8.53 -6.12 8.47
CA THR A 48 -7.36 -6.86 8.04
C THR A 48 -7.70 -8.27 7.58
N ALA A 49 -7.05 -8.71 6.48
CA ALA A 49 -6.92 -10.10 6.11
C ALA A 49 -5.41 -10.43 6.01
N VAL A 50 -4.93 -11.31 6.89
CA VAL A 50 -3.50 -11.64 7.01
C VAL A 50 -3.13 -12.71 6.00
N THR A 51 -2.13 -12.44 5.16
CA THR A 51 -1.66 -13.35 4.10
C THR A 51 -0.47 -14.20 4.52
N CYS A 52 0.39 -13.67 5.38
CA CYS A 52 1.55 -14.37 5.96
C CYS A 52 1.99 -13.69 7.24
N ILE A 53 2.77 -14.42 8.03
CA ILE A 53 3.48 -13.90 9.21
C ILE A 53 4.95 -13.73 8.82
N VAL A 54 5.49 -12.53 9.00
CA VAL A 54 6.90 -12.23 8.69
C VAL A 54 7.65 -11.96 9.98
N ALA A 55 8.62 -12.82 10.29
CA ALA A 55 9.59 -12.60 11.36
C ALA A 55 10.70 -11.71 10.82
N GLU A 56 10.62 -10.41 11.10
CA GLU A 56 11.56 -9.42 10.59
C GLU A 56 11.85 -8.26 11.55
N ILE A 57 12.95 -7.59 11.27
CA ILE A 57 13.30 -6.27 11.79
C ILE A 57 13.65 -5.36 10.60
N PRO A 58 13.67 -4.03 10.76
CA PRO A 58 14.09 -3.14 9.69
C PRO A 58 15.41 -3.58 9.05
N GLY A 59 15.40 -3.85 7.73
CA GLY A 59 16.55 -4.28 6.95
C GLY A 59 16.90 -5.77 7.01
N LYS A 60 16.11 -6.64 7.67
CA LYS A 60 16.36 -8.09 7.68
C LYS A 60 15.08 -8.90 7.86
N VAL A 61 14.74 -9.69 6.84
CA VAL A 61 13.72 -10.74 6.92
C VAL A 61 14.39 -12.02 7.42
N SER A 62 13.84 -12.66 8.46
CA SER A 62 14.32 -13.92 9.01
C SER A 62 13.52 -15.10 8.48
N ARG A 63 12.19 -14.98 8.43
CA ARG A 63 11.29 -16.05 7.98
C ARG A 63 9.95 -15.48 7.54
N ILE A 64 9.36 -16.10 6.53
CA ILE A 64 7.99 -15.84 6.08
C ILE A 64 7.21 -17.14 6.21
N GLU A 65 6.08 -17.11 6.90
CA GLU A 65 5.16 -18.24 7.05
C GLU A 65 3.82 -17.88 6.40
N PRO A 66 3.47 -18.46 5.24
CA PRO A 66 2.20 -18.20 4.58
C PRO A 66 1.01 -18.67 5.41
N VAL A 67 -0.05 -17.87 5.45
CA VAL A 67 -1.37 -18.34 5.89
C VAL A 67 -1.99 -19.13 4.73
N SER A 68 -2.75 -20.20 5.02
CA SER A 68 -3.37 -20.98 3.94
C SER A 68 -4.30 -20.11 3.07
N ALA A 69 -4.28 -20.35 1.76
CA ALA A 69 -5.12 -19.59 0.81
C ALA A 69 -6.61 -19.68 1.15
N GLY A 70 -7.06 -20.81 1.72
CA GLY A 70 -8.42 -20.98 2.21
C GLY A 70 -8.76 -20.04 3.36
N MET A 71 -7.86 -19.90 4.35
CA MET A 71 -8.04 -18.98 5.47
C MET A 71 -7.98 -17.51 5.01
N VAL A 72 -7.10 -17.16 4.07
CA VAL A 72 -7.05 -15.81 3.50
C VAL A 72 -8.37 -15.46 2.82
N ARG A 73 -8.91 -16.37 2.01
CA ARG A 73 -10.21 -16.21 1.37
C ARG A 73 -11.32 -16.01 2.40
N GLU A 74 -11.39 -16.86 3.42
CA GLU A 74 -12.44 -16.79 4.44
C GLU A 74 -12.39 -15.47 5.24
N GLN A 75 -11.19 -14.98 5.59
CA GLN A 75 -11.03 -13.66 6.21
C GLN A 75 -11.65 -12.56 5.33
N ILE A 76 -11.41 -12.57 4.03
CA ILE A 76 -11.93 -11.56 3.11
C ILE A 76 -13.46 -11.69 2.98
N GLU A 77 -13.97 -12.89 2.73
CA GLU A 77 -15.39 -13.13 2.50
C GLU A 77 -16.24 -12.73 3.71
N VAL A 78 -15.82 -13.05 4.94
CA VAL A 78 -16.55 -12.65 6.15
C VAL A 78 -16.58 -11.14 6.33
N LEU A 79 -15.51 -10.44 5.97
CA LEU A 79 -15.42 -8.98 6.07
C LEU A 79 -16.26 -8.29 4.99
N VAL A 80 -16.13 -8.71 3.74
CA VAL A 80 -16.90 -8.16 2.61
C VAL A 80 -18.41 -8.37 2.81
N LYS A 81 -18.81 -9.50 3.39
CA LYS A 81 -20.22 -9.81 3.66
C LYS A 81 -20.82 -8.94 4.78
N ASN A 82 -20.03 -8.52 5.77
CA ASN A 82 -20.55 -7.90 6.99
C ASN A 82 -20.23 -6.40 7.15
N PHE A 83 -19.31 -5.84 6.37
CA PHE A 83 -18.89 -4.44 6.46
C PHE A 83 -19.09 -3.69 5.15
N GLN A 84 -19.47 -2.42 5.23
CA GLN A 84 -19.49 -1.51 4.08
C GLN A 84 -18.07 -0.97 3.82
N ILE A 85 -17.26 -1.77 3.14
CA ILE A 85 -15.86 -1.42 2.84
C ILE A 85 -15.84 -0.36 1.74
N CYS A 86 -15.17 0.77 2.01
CA CYS A 86 -15.09 1.91 1.09
C CYS A 86 -13.86 1.84 0.15
N ALA A 87 -12.79 1.14 0.56
CA ALA A 87 -11.59 0.90 -0.26
C ALA A 87 -10.83 -0.33 0.23
N ILE A 88 -10.15 -1.01 -0.68
CA ILE A 88 -9.30 -2.18 -0.40
C ILE A 88 -7.86 -1.87 -0.81
N LYS A 89 -6.90 -2.32 0.00
CA LYS A 89 -5.49 -2.34 -0.33
C LYS A 89 -4.96 -3.75 -0.30
N THR A 90 -4.10 -4.13 -1.27
CA THR A 90 -3.24 -5.30 -1.13
C THR A 90 -1.78 -4.90 -0.94
N GLY A 91 -1.06 -5.66 -0.09
CA GLY A 91 0.38 -5.58 0.07
C GLY A 91 1.05 -6.91 -0.28
N LEU A 92 1.95 -7.42 0.59
CA LEU A 92 2.60 -8.71 0.38
C LEU A 92 1.59 -9.87 0.41
N LEU A 93 1.47 -10.60 -0.70
CA LEU A 93 0.59 -11.78 -0.84
C LEU A 93 1.34 -13.12 -0.85
N CYS A 94 2.65 -13.08 -0.91
CA CYS A 94 3.67 -14.13 -0.75
C CYS A 94 3.57 -15.41 -1.61
N SER A 95 2.45 -15.78 -2.22
CA SER A 95 2.35 -16.95 -3.11
C SER A 95 1.29 -16.81 -4.20
N THR A 96 1.43 -17.60 -5.26
CA THR A 96 0.46 -17.68 -6.38
C THR A 96 -0.94 -18.06 -5.89
N GLU A 97 -1.04 -19.03 -4.98
CA GLU A 97 -2.31 -19.53 -4.43
C GLU A 97 -3.04 -18.42 -3.66
N ILE A 98 -2.31 -17.65 -2.85
CA ILE A 98 -2.87 -16.52 -2.09
C ILE A 98 -3.30 -15.40 -3.04
N ILE A 99 -2.51 -15.06 -4.07
CA ILE A 99 -2.89 -14.05 -5.08
C ILE A 99 -4.19 -14.46 -5.77
N CYS A 100 -4.32 -15.73 -6.17
CA CYS A 100 -5.53 -16.25 -6.79
C CYS A 100 -6.73 -16.23 -5.82
N ALA A 101 -6.53 -16.61 -4.56
CA ALA A 101 -7.57 -16.58 -3.54
C ALA A 101 -8.08 -15.16 -3.29
N VAL A 102 -7.17 -14.18 -3.15
CA VAL A 102 -7.52 -12.76 -3.01
C VAL A 102 -8.29 -12.27 -4.22
N ALA A 103 -7.76 -12.48 -5.43
CA ALA A 103 -8.41 -12.02 -6.66
C ALA A 103 -9.83 -12.59 -6.81
N ASN A 104 -10.03 -13.87 -6.47
CA ASN A 104 -11.35 -14.49 -6.52
C ASN A 104 -12.32 -13.94 -5.46
N ALA A 105 -11.84 -13.68 -4.24
CA ALA A 105 -12.66 -13.20 -3.14
C ALA A 105 -13.16 -11.74 -3.32
N ILE A 106 -12.41 -10.91 -4.08
CA ILE A 106 -12.77 -9.50 -4.30
C ILE A 106 -13.29 -9.19 -5.71
N ARG A 107 -13.31 -10.17 -6.62
CA ARG A 107 -13.65 -9.97 -8.04
C ARG A 107 -15.00 -9.30 -8.26
N ASP A 108 -15.99 -9.69 -7.50
CA ASP A 108 -17.37 -9.23 -7.64
C ASP A 108 -17.68 -8.01 -6.77
N THR A 109 -16.66 -7.43 -6.14
CA THR A 109 -16.79 -6.19 -5.39
C THR A 109 -16.56 -5.00 -6.31
N GLU A 110 -17.38 -3.96 -6.20
CA GLU A 110 -17.18 -2.67 -6.88
C GLU A 110 -16.31 -1.71 -6.06
N VAL A 111 -15.66 -2.23 -5.02
CA VAL A 111 -14.85 -1.43 -4.08
C VAL A 111 -13.53 -1.05 -4.72
N PRO A 112 -13.11 0.22 -4.70
CA PRO A 112 -11.81 0.65 -5.21
C PRO A 112 -10.65 -0.14 -4.62
N LEU A 113 -9.77 -0.68 -5.48
CA LEU A 113 -8.64 -1.52 -5.12
C LEU A 113 -7.31 -0.81 -5.40
N VAL A 114 -6.52 -0.58 -4.37
CA VAL A 114 -5.12 -0.11 -4.46
C VAL A 114 -4.18 -1.30 -4.29
N ILE A 115 -3.35 -1.58 -5.30
CA ILE A 115 -2.38 -2.67 -5.27
C ILE A 115 -0.98 -2.11 -5.06
N ASP A 116 -0.36 -2.43 -3.93
CA ASP A 116 1.08 -2.27 -3.71
C ASP A 116 1.75 -3.61 -4.07
N PRO A 117 2.40 -3.72 -5.23
CA PRO A 117 2.87 -5.01 -5.74
C PRO A 117 4.20 -5.39 -5.10
N VAL A 118 4.18 -5.71 -3.81
CA VAL A 118 5.36 -6.02 -3.01
C VAL A 118 6.04 -7.30 -3.53
N MET A 119 7.09 -7.14 -4.34
CA MET A 119 7.83 -8.24 -4.96
C MET A 119 9.21 -8.47 -4.33
N VAL A 120 9.72 -7.45 -3.63
CA VAL A 120 11.05 -7.42 -3.01
C VAL A 120 10.96 -6.78 -1.65
N ALA A 121 11.61 -7.37 -0.66
CA ALA A 121 11.76 -6.75 0.66
C ALA A 121 12.68 -5.52 0.57
N THR A 122 12.56 -4.59 1.52
CA THR A 122 13.48 -3.45 1.66
C THR A 122 14.94 -3.93 1.87
N SER A 123 15.15 -5.15 2.34
CA SER A 123 16.47 -5.80 2.43
C SER A 123 17.05 -6.23 1.07
N GLY A 124 16.27 -6.20 -0.02
CA GLY A 124 16.64 -6.71 -1.34
C GLY A 124 16.29 -8.18 -1.57
N ASP A 125 15.78 -8.88 -0.54
CA ASP A 125 15.38 -10.27 -0.66
C ASP A 125 14.17 -10.44 -1.60
N ARG A 126 14.24 -11.43 -2.48
CA ARG A 126 13.15 -11.76 -3.39
C ARG A 126 12.00 -12.40 -2.62
N LEU A 127 10.84 -11.76 -2.62
CA LEU A 127 9.63 -12.22 -1.92
C LEU A 127 8.69 -13.04 -2.80
N LEU A 128 8.77 -12.87 -4.13
CA LEU A 128 7.91 -13.56 -5.10
C LEU A 128 8.73 -14.24 -6.18
N ASP A 129 8.29 -15.41 -6.61
CA ASP A 129 8.78 -16.10 -7.79
C ASP A 129 8.10 -15.57 -9.07
N ARG A 130 8.51 -16.12 -10.23
CA ARG A 130 7.96 -15.70 -11.54
C ARG A 130 6.48 -16.03 -11.68
N ALA A 131 6.04 -17.18 -11.16
CA ALA A 131 4.64 -17.60 -11.25
C ALA A 131 3.72 -16.67 -10.47
N ALA A 132 4.15 -16.21 -9.29
CA ALA A 132 3.43 -15.25 -8.48
C ALA A 132 3.34 -13.88 -9.17
N ILE A 133 4.40 -13.40 -9.85
CA ILE A 133 4.35 -12.16 -10.64
C ILE A 133 3.35 -12.30 -11.80
N GLU A 134 3.35 -13.43 -12.51
CA GLU A 134 2.37 -13.68 -13.57
C GLU A 134 0.92 -13.75 -13.03
N ALA A 135 0.72 -14.28 -11.82
CA ALA A 135 -0.59 -14.27 -11.18
C ALA A 135 -1.06 -12.85 -10.83
N TYR A 136 -0.17 -11.97 -10.35
CA TYR A 136 -0.47 -10.55 -10.19
C TYR A 136 -0.94 -9.94 -11.51
N GLU A 137 -0.16 -10.08 -12.57
CA GLU A 137 -0.48 -9.50 -13.88
C GLU A 137 -1.80 -10.00 -14.46
N LYS A 138 -2.06 -11.31 -14.37
CA LYS A 138 -3.20 -11.94 -15.04
C LYS A 138 -4.49 -11.96 -14.21
N LYS A 139 -4.39 -11.92 -12.87
CA LYS A 139 -5.54 -12.13 -11.99
C LYS A 139 -5.90 -10.93 -11.13
N LEU A 140 -4.90 -10.20 -10.62
CA LEU A 140 -5.14 -9.15 -9.64
C LEU A 140 -5.09 -7.75 -10.27
N PHE A 141 -4.10 -7.44 -11.12
CA PHE A 141 -4.01 -6.12 -11.76
C PHE A 141 -5.25 -5.73 -12.59
N PRO A 142 -5.94 -6.66 -13.28
CA PRO A 142 -7.19 -6.32 -13.96
C PRO A 142 -8.31 -5.82 -13.04
N LEU A 143 -8.22 -6.05 -11.73
CA LEU A 143 -9.19 -5.58 -10.73
C LEU A 143 -8.79 -4.23 -10.10
N ALA A 144 -7.57 -3.75 -10.35
CA ALA A 144 -7.04 -2.55 -9.69
C ALA A 144 -7.74 -1.27 -10.14
N SER A 145 -7.97 -0.36 -9.20
CA SER A 145 -8.20 1.06 -9.48
C SER A 145 -6.88 1.83 -9.57
N LEU A 146 -5.86 1.38 -8.83
CA LEU A 146 -4.52 1.94 -8.83
C LEU A 146 -3.49 0.86 -8.53
N ILE A 147 -2.38 0.84 -9.27
CA ILE A 147 -1.20 0.03 -8.99
C ILE A 147 -0.06 0.98 -8.61
N THR A 148 0.68 0.70 -7.51
CA THR A 148 1.69 1.61 -6.96
C THR A 148 3.10 1.01 -6.95
N PRO A 149 3.70 0.64 -8.10
CA PRO A 149 5.02 0.05 -8.14
C PRO A 149 6.11 1.10 -7.79
N ASN A 150 7.16 0.66 -7.09
CA ASN A 150 8.42 1.39 -7.05
C ASN A 150 9.25 1.10 -8.30
N LEU A 151 10.43 1.75 -8.44
CA LEU A 151 11.28 1.57 -9.63
C LEU A 151 11.75 0.13 -9.81
N ASP A 152 12.08 -0.59 -8.72
CA ASP A 152 12.56 -1.97 -8.78
C ASP A 152 11.44 -2.93 -9.20
N GLU A 153 10.23 -2.72 -8.71
CA GLU A 153 9.04 -3.45 -9.10
C GLU A 153 8.68 -3.18 -10.57
N ALA A 154 8.71 -1.92 -11.00
CA ALA A 154 8.49 -1.53 -12.39
C ALA A 154 9.52 -2.15 -13.34
N GLN A 155 10.80 -2.15 -12.98
CA GLN A 155 11.86 -2.81 -13.74
C GLN A 155 11.63 -4.31 -13.90
N ARG A 156 11.10 -4.98 -12.87
CA ARG A 156 10.75 -6.41 -12.94
C ARG A 156 9.56 -6.68 -13.84
N LEU A 157 8.51 -5.85 -13.77
CA LEU A 157 7.32 -5.96 -14.61
C LEU A 157 7.57 -5.72 -16.08
N LEU A 158 8.57 -4.88 -16.41
CA LEU A 158 8.93 -4.51 -17.78
C LEU A 158 10.16 -5.25 -18.32
N GLY A 159 10.98 -5.86 -17.45
CA GLY A 159 12.26 -6.44 -17.84
C GLY A 159 13.32 -5.41 -18.27
N ALA A 160 13.12 -4.12 -17.96
CA ALA A 160 13.94 -3.01 -18.39
C ALA A 160 14.45 -2.16 -17.22
N LYS A 161 15.66 -1.59 -17.31
CA LYS A 161 16.23 -0.71 -16.28
C LYS A 161 15.69 0.71 -16.39
N ILE A 162 15.37 1.31 -15.23
CA ILE A 162 14.92 2.70 -15.11
C ILE A 162 16.01 3.48 -14.36
N LYS A 163 16.79 4.29 -15.07
CA LYS A 163 17.97 4.97 -14.53
C LYS A 163 17.77 6.47 -14.31
N ASP A 164 16.81 7.06 -14.98
CA ASP A 164 16.56 8.50 -14.99
C ASP A 164 15.08 8.81 -15.11
N ARG A 165 14.74 10.09 -14.97
CA ARG A 165 13.35 10.59 -15.04
C ARG A 165 12.69 10.31 -16.40
N GLN A 166 13.45 10.38 -17.51
CA GLN A 166 12.89 10.11 -18.83
C GLN A 166 12.57 8.62 -19.02
N ALA A 167 13.43 7.72 -18.49
CA ALA A 167 13.16 6.30 -18.47
C ALA A 167 11.95 5.97 -17.55
N MET A 168 11.82 6.66 -16.41
CA MET A 168 10.66 6.54 -15.52
C MET A 168 9.37 6.94 -16.24
N TYR A 169 9.38 8.03 -17.00
CA TYR A 169 8.21 8.46 -17.78
C TYR A 169 7.81 7.42 -18.84
N ARG A 170 8.79 6.88 -19.59
CA ARG A 170 8.52 5.81 -20.58
C ARG A 170 7.98 4.56 -19.92
N ALA A 171 8.59 4.13 -18.81
CA ALA A 171 8.17 2.96 -18.06
C ALA A 171 6.73 3.07 -17.54
N GLY A 172 6.36 4.23 -16.98
CA GLY A 172 5.00 4.46 -16.50
C GLY A 172 3.95 4.41 -17.62
N LYS A 173 4.25 4.99 -18.79
CA LYS A 173 3.36 4.88 -19.95
C LYS A 173 3.22 3.45 -20.45
N GLU A 174 4.31 2.69 -20.46
CA GLU A 174 4.29 1.28 -20.86
C GLU A 174 3.46 0.43 -19.89
N LEU A 175 3.62 0.66 -18.57
CA LEU A 175 2.81 -0.02 -17.54
C LEU A 175 1.32 0.33 -17.65
N GLU A 176 0.97 1.62 -17.85
CA GLU A 176 -0.41 2.06 -18.08
C GLU A 176 -1.01 1.35 -19.30
N GLY A 177 -0.29 1.32 -20.42
CA GLY A 177 -0.72 0.63 -21.64
C GLY A 177 -0.84 -0.88 -21.46
N LYS A 178 0.11 -1.51 -20.72
CA LYS A 178 0.13 -2.96 -20.49
C LYS A 178 -1.05 -3.43 -19.63
N PHE A 179 -1.38 -2.67 -18.59
CA PHE A 179 -2.39 -3.10 -17.60
C PHE A 179 -3.74 -2.38 -17.75
N ALA A 180 -3.81 -1.31 -18.56
CA ALA A 180 -5.01 -0.47 -18.74
C ALA A 180 -5.60 0.01 -17.39
N ARG A 181 -4.74 0.39 -16.46
CA ARG A 181 -5.07 0.84 -15.10
C ARG A 181 -4.25 2.06 -14.73
N ALA A 182 -4.72 2.85 -13.76
CA ALA A 182 -3.92 3.93 -13.20
C ALA A 182 -2.65 3.37 -12.54
N ILE A 183 -1.50 3.97 -12.85
CA ILE A 183 -0.19 3.59 -12.32
C ILE A 183 0.42 4.76 -11.57
N LEU A 184 0.72 4.58 -10.29
CA LEU A 184 1.56 5.51 -9.54
C LEU A 184 2.97 4.95 -9.44
N LEU A 185 3.87 5.37 -10.33
CA LEU A 185 5.26 4.97 -10.32
C LEU A 185 6.02 5.79 -9.28
N LYS A 186 6.50 5.12 -8.22
CA LYS A 186 7.21 5.75 -7.09
C LYS A 186 8.70 5.89 -7.42
N GLY A 187 9.20 7.14 -7.57
CA GLY A 187 10.57 7.44 -8.01
C GLY A 187 11.53 7.90 -6.91
N GLY A 188 11.20 7.69 -5.63
CA GLY A 188 12.00 8.16 -4.49
C GLY A 188 13.44 7.65 -4.40
N HIS A 189 13.92 6.85 -5.36
CA HIS A 189 15.29 6.34 -5.45
C HIS A 189 16.09 6.95 -6.62
N LEU A 190 15.50 7.89 -7.38
CA LEU A 190 16.25 8.64 -8.39
C LEU A 190 17.18 9.66 -7.73
N GLU A 191 18.31 9.94 -8.37
CA GLU A 191 19.24 10.98 -7.91
C GLU A 191 18.56 12.36 -7.93
N GLY A 192 18.74 13.13 -6.87
CA GLY A 192 18.18 14.48 -6.74
C GLY A 192 17.88 14.86 -5.30
N ASN A 193 17.31 16.04 -5.14
CA ASN A 193 16.86 16.57 -3.83
C ASN A 193 15.38 16.32 -3.58
N ASP A 194 14.64 15.86 -4.59
CA ASP A 194 13.22 15.63 -4.52
C ASP A 194 12.88 14.16 -4.71
N ALA A 195 11.95 13.67 -3.93
CA ALA A 195 11.29 12.38 -4.14
C ALA A 195 10.12 12.60 -5.09
N ILE A 196 10.27 12.18 -6.36
CA ILE A 196 9.27 12.40 -7.42
C ILE A 196 8.51 11.11 -7.67
N ASP A 197 7.17 11.20 -7.73
CA ASP A 197 6.30 10.11 -8.19
C ASP A 197 5.47 10.58 -9.37
N LEU A 198 5.19 9.70 -10.32
CA LEU A 198 4.41 9.99 -11.51
C LEU A 198 3.14 9.14 -11.53
N LEU A 199 1.98 9.79 -11.57
CA LEU A 199 0.69 9.15 -11.81
C LEU A 199 0.38 9.17 -13.31
N PHE A 200 0.12 8.00 -13.87
CA PHE A 200 -0.38 7.79 -15.23
C PHE A 200 -1.83 7.31 -15.12
N ALA A 201 -2.76 8.10 -15.60
CA ALA A 201 -4.18 7.78 -15.57
C ALA A 201 -4.91 8.52 -16.71
N ASP A 202 -5.78 7.82 -17.42
CA ASP A 202 -6.60 8.36 -18.52
C ASP A 202 -5.77 9.12 -19.58
N GLY A 203 -4.58 8.59 -19.89
CA GLY A 203 -3.64 9.19 -20.85
C GLY A 203 -2.94 10.47 -20.36
N LYS A 204 -3.19 10.90 -19.13
CA LYS A 204 -2.55 12.05 -18.47
C LYS A 204 -1.42 11.61 -17.55
N VAL A 205 -0.47 12.51 -17.33
CA VAL A 205 0.61 12.30 -16.36
C VAL A 205 0.62 13.44 -15.38
N VAL A 206 0.54 13.11 -14.09
CA VAL A 206 0.59 14.07 -12.98
C VAL A 206 1.80 13.77 -12.11
N GLU A 207 2.60 14.79 -11.82
CA GLU A 207 3.76 14.69 -10.95
C GLU A 207 3.43 15.09 -9.52
N PHE A 208 3.97 14.31 -8.58
CA PHE A 208 3.94 14.59 -7.14
C PHE A 208 5.38 14.63 -6.62
N SER A 209 5.80 15.76 -6.08
CA SER A 209 7.14 15.99 -5.57
C SER A 209 7.10 16.46 -4.12
N GLU A 210 8.02 15.94 -3.30
CA GLU A 210 8.33 16.40 -1.94
C GLU A 210 9.84 16.30 -1.74
N LEU A 211 10.37 17.06 -0.77
CA LEU A 211 11.79 17.01 -0.44
C LEU A 211 12.22 15.60 -0.01
N PHE A 212 13.33 15.12 -0.54
CA PHE A 212 13.89 13.82 -0.17
C PHE A 212 14.54 13.87 1.22
N VAL A 213 14.02 13.07 2.14
CA VAL A 213 14.57 12.95 3.52
C VAL A 213 15.74 11.97 3.51
N ARG A 214 16.96 12.48 3.70
CA ARG A 214 18.20 11.69 3.66
C ARG A 214 18.54 11.09 5.04
N GLY A 215 19.31 10.00 5.04
CA GLY A 215 19.92 9.43 6.27
C GLY A 215 18.98 8.59 7.13
N VAL A 216 17.76 8.32 6.67
CA VAL A 216 16.79 7.49 7.38
C VAL A 216 16.50 6.24 6.56
N ALA A 217 16.62 5.06 7.19
CA ALA A 217 16.17 3.82 6.59
C ALA A 217 14.63 3.77 6.58
N THR A 218 14.05 3.65 5.40
CA THR A 218 12.63 3.92 5.15
C THR A 218 11.78 2.64 5.10
N HIS A 219 12.04 1.67 6.00
CA HIS A 219 11.22 0.44 6.10
C HIS A 219 9.73 0.78 6.29
N GLY A 220 8.87 0.19 5.46
CA GLY A 220 7.42 0.39 5.50
C GLY A 220 6.90 1.66 4.81
N THR A 221 7.76 2.46 4.16
CA THR A 221 7.33 3.67 3.44
C THR A 221 6.32 3.34 2.33
N GLY A 222 6.58 2.30 1.51
CA GLY A 222 5.66 1.86 0.45
C GLY A 222 4.30 1.44 1.02
N CYS A 223 4.29 0.62 2.07
CA CYS A 223 3.07 0.18 2.75
C CYS A 223 2.27 1.38 3.29
N SER A 224 2.94 2.28 4.03
CA SER A 224 2.27 3.48 4.57
C SER A 224 1.75 4.40 3.47
N TYR A 225 2.46 4.52 2.35
CA TYR A 225 2.03 5.35 1.22
C TYR A 225 0.78 4.78 0.54
N SER A 226 0.79 3.50 0.17
CA SER A 226 -0.37 2.85 -0.44
C SER A 226 -1.58 2.81 0.52
N ALA A 227 -1.34 2.61 1.83
CA ALA A 227 -2.39 2.68 2.85
C ALA A 227 -2.98 4.10 2.99
N ALA A 228 -2.15 5.15 2.97
CA ALA A 228 -2.61 6.53 3.03
C ALA A 228 -3.45 6.93 1.80
N ILE A 229 -3.07 6.46 0.60
CA ILE A 229 -3.87 6.62 -0.63
C ILE A 229 -5.22 5.92 -0.46
N THR A 230 -5.21 4.67 0.00
CA THR A 230 -6.43 3.88 0.23
C THR A 230 -7.35 4.56 1.23
N ALA A 231 -6.81 5.10 2.34
CA ALA A 231 -7.56 5.85 3.33
C ALA A 231 -8.18 7.13 2.74
N GLY A 232 -7.44 7.83 1.87
CA GLY A 232 -7.96 9.00 1.14
C GLY A 232 -9.13 8.64 0.24
N ILE A 233 -9.02 7.55 -0.53
CA ILE A 233 -10.09 7.04 -1.40
C ILE A 233 -11.30 6.61 -0.55
N ALA A 234 -11.08 5.88 0.55
CA ALA A 234 -12.14 5.49 1.47
C ALA A 234 -12.89 6.70 2.06
N SER A 235 -12.22 7.84 2.17
CA SER A 235 -12.79 9.13 2.60
C SER A 235 -13.32 9.98 1.43
N CYS A 236 -13.59 9.38 0.28
CA CYS A 236 -14.16 10.02 -0.92
C CYS A 236 -13.29 11.13 -1.55
N LEU A 237 -11.97 11.13 -1.32
CA LEU A 237 -11.06 12.01 -2.05
C LEU A 237 -10.89 11.50 -3.49
N SER A 238 -10.68 12.44 -4.44
CA SER A 238 -10.24 12.05 -5.79
C SER A 238 -8.86 11.37 -5.73
N LEU A 239 -8.51 10.59 -6.75
CA LEU A 239 -7.24 9.88 -6.80
C LEU A 239 -6.04 10.83 -6.61
N GLU A 240 -6.02 11.97 -7.31
CA GLU A 240 -4.95 12.96 -7.18
C GLU A 240 -4.89 13.58 -5.78
N GLN A 241 -6.04 13.90 -5.18
CA GLN A 241 -6.10 14.43 -3.81
C GLN A 241 -5.59 13.42 -2.79
N ALA A 242 -5.99 12.14 -2.93
CA ALA A 242 -5.54 11.04 -2.08
C ALA A 242 -4.01 10.86 -2.18
N ILE A 243 -3.44 10.84 -3.40
CA ILE A 243 -2.00 10.71 -3.62
C ILE A 243 -1.25 11.92 -3.03
N ARG A 244 -1.70 13.14 -3.29
CA ARG A 244 -1.06 14.37 -2.76
C ARG A 244 -1.03 14.37 -1.23
N ARG A 245 -2.14 14.04 -0.60
CA ARG A 245 -2.23 13.95 0.87
C ARG A 245 -1.33 12.84 1.42
N ALA A 246 -1.34 11.67 0.76
CA ALA A 246 -0.51 10.53 1.15
C ALA A 246 0.99 10.82 1.00
N LYS A 247 1.41 11.48 -0.08
CA LYS A 247 2.81 11.90 -0.31
C LYS A 247 3.31 12.78 0.82
N LYS A 248 2.56 13.84 1.16
CA LYS A 248 2.88 14.75 2.27
C LYS A 248 2.96 14.02 3.61
N PHE A 249 1.98 13.15 3.90
CA PHE A 249 1.94 12.34 5.11
C PHE A 249 3.20 11.47 5.26
N VAL A 250 3.57 10.73 4.22
CA VAL A 250 4.74 9.84 4.25
C VAL A 250 6.04 10.64 4.43
N THR A 251 6.22 11.75 3.71
CA THR A 251 7.38 12.63 3.88
C THR A 251 7.49 13.14 5.31
N GLN A 252 6.39 13.56 5.93
CA GLN A 252 6.35 13.98 7.33
C GLN A 252 6.64 12.82 8.28
N SER A 253 6.10 11.62 8.01
CA SER A 253 6.35 10.43 8.83
C SER A 253 7.81 10.00 8.81
N ILE A 254 8.50 10.14 7.66
CA ILE A 254 9.94 9.90 7.53
C ILE A 254 10.73 10.98 8.30
N SER A 255 10.40 12.26 8.13
CA SER A 255 11.13 13.37 8.76
C SER A 255 11.04 13.34 10.29
N ARG A 256 9.95 12.80 10.84
CA ARG A 256 9.69 12.69 12.28
C ARG A 256 9.88 11.27 12.83
N HIS A 257 10.65 10.42 12.15
CA HIS A 257 10.84 9.01 12.46
C HIS A 257 11.20 8.73 13.92
N PHE A 258 10.91 7.49 14.37
CA PHE A 258 11.49 6.95 15.60
C PHE A 258 12.86 6.36 15.30
N GLN A 259 13.78 6.49 16.26
CA GLN A 259 15.12 5.92 16.18
C GLN A 259 15.47 5.18 17.48
N TRP A 260 15.99 3.97 17.34
CA TRP A 260 16.53 3.18 18.45
C TRP A 260 17.91 2.65 18.11
N ARG A 261 18.68 2.31 19.13
CA ARG A 261 19.91 1.56 18.98
C ARG A 261 19.65 0.10 19.31
N SER A 262 19.93 -0.81 18.37
CA SER A 262 19.80 -2.24 18.60
C SER A 262 20.83 -2.73 19.64
N LYS A 263 20.61 -3.91 20.24
CA LYS A 263 21.60 -4.54 21.13
C LYS A 263 22.95 -4.80 20.45
N THR A 264 22.98 -4.88 19.11
CA THR A 264 24.21 -5.05 18.31
C THR A 264 24.82 -3.73 17.85
N GLY A 265 24.33 -2.58 18.33
CA GLY A 265 24.84 -1.25 18.02
C GLY A 265 24.34 -0.61 16.73
N LYS A 266 23.51 -1.30 15.93
CA LYS A 266 22.93 -0.74 14.70
C LYS A 266 21.78 0.21 15.01
N SER A 267 21.65 1.30 14.23
CA SER A 267 20.47 2.16 14.30
C SER A 267 19.28 1.46 13.64
N LEU A 268 18.13 1.48 14.31
CA LEU A 268 16.83 1.01 13.81
C LEU A 268 15.91 2.22 13.69
N TYR A 269 15.14 2.28 12.62
CA TYR A 269 14.23 3.38 12.33
C TYR A 269 12.83 2.86 12.06
N ALA A 270 11.81 3.61 12.46
CA ALA A 270 10.43 3.38 12.06
C ALA A 270 9.72 4.71 11.78
N LEU A 271 8.76 4.69 10.88
CA LEU A 271 7.95 5.86 10.55
C LEU A 271 7.08 6.27 11.75
N LYS A 272 6.96 7.59 11.97
CA LYS A 272 6.03 8.13 12.96
C LYS A 272 4.70 8.42 12.27
N HIS A 273 3.73 7.53 12.43
CA HIS A 273 2.42 7.65 11.78
C HIS A 273 1.47 8.66 12.45
N LEU A 274 1.64 8.92 13.74
CA LEU A 274 0.91 9.99 14.45
C LEU A 274 1.71 11.29 14.34
N ILE A 275 1.27 12.20 13.49
CA ILE A 275 1.94 13.47 13.12
C ILE A 275 1.02 14.66 13.36
#